data_d82833d85efee4abda59338233b606a9
#
_entry.id   d82833d85efee4abda59338233b606a9
#
_cell.length_a   1.000
_cell.length_b   1.000
_cell.length_c   1.000
_cell.angle_alpha   90.00
_cell.angle_beta   90.00
_cell.angle_gamma   90.00
#
_symmetry.space_group_name_H-M   'P 1'
#
loop_
_entity.id
_entity.type
_entity.pdbx_description
1 polymer ?
#
loop_
_entity_poly.entity_id
_entity_poly.type
_entity_poly.pdbx_seq_one_letter_code
_entity_poly.pdbx_strand_id
1 'polypeptide(L)'
;MSMLWYPKEYPLVTMAGMGGGATSLQHGGVVIDPTFAKLSSADADTKDTWTPVLSNNDLTAGPSASPGSNWHHGRTTLGFTTGKWYWEVTPTGNAMIGIEPTSENIDREFFNDSSSGLASRDGWIQFEGNEVVSGQSDWSDGDTIGVAFNANNGTIYFYINGSLSYSYDSTMSNSVFKKPAYSVYSGWTLTFNFGAAGFDETPPTGYQAISTGNGASES
;
A
#
# COMPACT_ATOMS: atom_id res chain seq x y z
N MET A 1 -17.94 29.06 -47.42
CA MET A 1 -16.77 28.17 -47.33
C MET A 1 -16.44 28.03 -45.85
N SER A 2 -16.79 26.91 -45.29
CA SER A 2 -16.52 26.62 -43.88
C SER A 2 -15.20 25.83 -43.81
N MET A 3 -14.20 26.39 -43.15
CA MET A 3 -12.95 25.65 -42.89
C MET A 3 -13.17 24.68 -41.75
N LEU A 4 -13.12 23.40 -42.04
CA LEU A 4 -12.97 22.36 -41.01
C LEU A 4 -11.55 22.45 -40.46
N TRP A 5 -11.49 22.71 -39.15
CA TRP A 5 -10.27 22.56 -38.37
C TRP A 5 -10.10 21.09 -37.99
N TYR A 6 -9.10 20.40 -38.54
CA TYR A 6 -8.62 19.11 -38.06
C TYR A 6 -7.58 19.35 -36.98
N PRO A 7 -7.72 18.76 -35.77
CA PRO A 7 -6.64 18.81 -34.82
C PRO A 7 -5.46 17.99 -35.32
N LYS A 8 -4.28 18.58 -35.35
CA LYS A 8 -3.03 17.87 -35.63
C LYS A 8 -2.78 16.86 -34.53
N GLU A 9 -2.79 15.58 -34.89
CA GLU A 9 -2.27 14.53 -34.03
C GLU A 9 -0.76 14.70 -33.87
N TYR A 10 -0.30 14.93 -32.64
CA TYR A 10 1.12 14.90 -32.34
C TYR A 10 1.50 13.48 -31.93
N PRO A 11 2.64 12.96 -32.44
CA PRO A 11 3.06 11.61 -32.05
C PRO A 11 3.39 11.56 -30.58
N LEU A 12 2.95 10.49 -29.94
CA LEU A 12 3.27 10.14 -28.56
C LEU A 12 4.80 9.98 -28.46
N VAL A 13 5.47 10.89 -27.78
CA VAL A 13 6.88 10.71 -27.43
C VAL A 13 6.94 9.85 -26.18
N THR A 14 7.14 8.55 -26.38
CA THR A 14 7.48 7.64 -25.28
C THR A 14 8.94 7.89 -24.92
N MET A 15 9.19 8.57 -23.83
CA MET A 15 10.52 8.58 -23.21
C MET A 15 10.67 7.27 -22.44
N ALA A 16 11.26 6.26 -23.05
CA ALA A 16 11.82 5.12 -22.36
C ALA A 16 13.18 5.55 -21.79
N GLY A 17 13.25 5.77 -20.50
CA GLY A 17 14.46 6.17 -19.80
C GLY A 17 14.42 5.83 -18.34
N MET A 18 15.06 4.73 -17.98
CA MET A 18 15.76 4.42 -16.73
C MET A 18 15.11 4.82 -15.40
N GLY A 19 14.66 3.82 -14.64
CA GLY A 19 14.40 3.91 -13.19
C GLY A 19 13.02 4.48 -12.87
N GLY A 20 12.15 3.66 -12.30
CA GLY A 20 10.79 3.84 -11.77
C GLY A 20 10.27 5.22 -11.41
N GLY A 21 10.41 6.20 -12.25
CA GLY A 21 9.82 7.53 -12.09
C GLY A 21 8.43 7.58 -12.73
N ALA A 22 7.52 8.25 -12.07
CA ALA A 22 6.17 8.50 -12.53
C ALA A 22 6.16 9.06 -13.95
N THR A 23 5.52 8.35 -14.88
CA THR A 23 5.28 8.87 -16.23
C THR A 23 4.05 9.78 -16.19
N SER A 24 4.26 11.08 -16.35
CA SER A 24 3.14 12.01 -16.58
C SER A 24 2.49 11.72 -17.93
N LEU A 25 1.18 11.50 -17.95
CA LEU A 25 0.40 11.37 -19.18
C LEU A 25 -0.04 12.74 -19.65
N GLN A 26 0.35 13.14 -20.86
CA GLN A 26 -0.16 14.36 -21.50
C GLN A 26 -1.43 14.05 -22.28
N HIS A 27 -2.56 14.62 -21.86
CA HIS A 27 -3.78 14.67 -22.64
C HIS A 27 -4.16 16.12 -22.86
N GLY A 28 -4.08 16.60 -24.10
CA GLY A 28 -4.51 17.95 -24.44
C GLY A 28 -3.68 19.10 -23.83
N GLY A 29 -2.39 18.89 -23.56
CA GLY A 29 -1.51 19.93 -23.01
C GLY A 29 -1.57 20.10 -21.49
N VAL A 30 -2.40 19.32 -20.79
CA VAL A 30 -2.40 19.25 -19.33
C VAL A 30 -1.47 18.12 -18.89
N VAL A 31 -0.42 18.46 -18.17
CA VAL A 31 0.41 17.47 -17.47
C VAL A 31 -0.36 17.04 -16.24
N ILE A 32 -0.89 15.83 -16.25
CA ILE A 32 -1.48 15.22 -15.05
C ILE A 32 -0.35 14.48 -14.33
N ASP A 33 0.17 15.09 -13.28
CA ASP A 33 1.14 14.43 -12.41
C ASP A 33 0.40 13.34 -11.62
N PRO A 34 0.82 12.07 -11.68
CA PRO A 34 0.10 11.00 -10.98
C PRO A 34 0.20 11.22 -9.47
N THR A 35 -0.95 11.12 -8.81
CA THR A 35 -0.99 11.12 -7.35
C THR A 35 -0.63 9.73 -6.86
N PHE A 36 0.37 9.63 -6.00
CA PHE A 36 0.73 8.40 -5.30
C PHE A 36 -0.12 8.21 -4.04
N ALA A 37 -0.27 6.96 -3.62
CA ALA A 37 -0.91 6.65 -2.36
C ALA A 37 -0.17 7.31 -1.18
N LYS A 38 -0.93 7.62 -0.14
CA LYS A 38 -0.48 8.10 1.16
C LYS A 38 -1.29 7.41 2.24
N LEU A 39 -0.92 7.55 3.49
CA LEU A 39 -1.75 7.16 4.61
C LEU A 39 -2.94 8.11 4.73
N SER A 40 -4.07 7.60 5.14
CA SER A 40 -5.32 8.37 5.25
C SER A 40 -5.66 8.62 6.71
N SER A 41 -5.75 9.89 7.10
CA SER A 41 -6.27 10.26 8.42
C SER A 41 -7.80 10.10 8.53
N ALA A 42 -8.50 10.06 7.39
CA ALA A 42 -9.95 9.85 7.33
C ALA A 42 -10.33 8.37 7.37
N ASP A 43 -9.37 7.48 7.07
CA ASP A 43 -9.53 6.02 7.03
C ASP A 43 -8.57 5.39 8.05
N ALA A 44 -8.69 5.84 9.30
CA ALA A 44 -7.89 5.41 10.44
C ALA A 44 -8.80 5.20 11.66
N ASP A 45 -8.40 4.30 12.54
CA ASP A 45 -9.13 3.98 13.78
C ASP A 45 -9.31 5.22 14.67
N THR A 46 -10.54 5.46 15.11
CA THR A 46 -10.93 6.56 16.00
C THR A 46 -11.50 6.10 17.33
N LYS A 47 -11.60 4.78 17.54
CA LYS A 47 -12.36 4.16 18.63
C LYS A 47 -11.88 4.54 20.02
N ASP A 48 -10.58 4.69 20.22
CA ASP A 48 -9.99 4.85 21.55
C ASP A 48 -9.26 6.20 21.75
N THR A 49 -9.62 7.25 21.04
CA THR A 49 -8.91 8.55 21.03
C THR A 49 -7.43 8.47 20.58
N TRP A 50 -7.06 7.40 19.92
CA TRP A 50 -5.69 7.03 19.57
C TRP A 50 -5.49 6.95 18.06
N THR A 51 -5.92 7.97 17.34
CA THR A 51 -5.65 8.06 15.90
C THR A 51 -4.14 8.04 15.65
N PRO A 52 -3.62 7.24 14.72
CA PRO A 52 -2.20 7.28 14.38
C PRO A 52 -1.82 8.70 13.95
N VAL A 53 -0.72 9.20 14.51
CA VAL A 53 -0.17 10.49 14.07
C VAL A 53 0.51 10.29 12.73
N LEU A 54 0.04 10.98 11.70
CA LEU A 54 0.66 10.97 10.38
C LEU A 54 1.71 12.07 10.28
N SER A 55 2.84 11.76 9.68
CA SER A 55 3.96 12.68 9.46
C SER A 55 4.65 12.37 8.12
N ASN A 56 5.72 13.10 7.79
CA ASN A 56 6.46 12.88 6.56
C ASN A 56 5.56 12.92 5.31
N ASN A 57 4.72 13.96 5.21
CA ASN A 57 3.76 14.13 4.11
C ASN A 57 2.77 12.94 4.01
N ASP A 58 2.30 12.45 5.16
CA ASP A 58 1.39 11.31 5.32
C ASP A 58 1.98 9.98 4.81
N LEU A 59 3.28 9.82 4.91
CA LEU A 59 3.99 8.56 4.60
C LEU A 59 4.45 7.82 5.85
N THR A 60 4.38 8.43 7.03
CA THR A 60 4.79 7.79 8.29
C THR A 60 3.63 7.80 9.28
N ALA A 61 3.25 6.63 9.77
CA ALA A 61 2.32 6.43 10.87
C ALA A 61 3.06 6.13 12.16
N GLY A 62 2.65 6.76 13.26
CA GLY A 62 3.19 6.49 14.60
C GLY A 62 3.67 7.73 15.31
N PRO A 63 4.37 7.66 16.49
CA PRO A 63 3.68 7.17 17.64
C PRO A 63 2.55 8.14 18.01
N SER A 64 1.46 7.65 18.56
CA SER A 64 0.48 8.54 19.17
C SER A 64 1.10 9.27 20.38
N ALA A 65 0.66 10.49 20.63
CA ALA A 65 1.20 11.34 21.70
C ALA A 65 0.95 10.79 23.12
N SER A 66 0.25 9.68 23.27
CA SER A 66 -0.10 9.09 24.55
C SER A 66 0.45 7.66 24.65
N PRO A 67 1.30 7.38 25.63
CA PRO A 67 1.87 6.05 25.82
C PRO A 67 0.79 5.12 26.40
N GLY A 68 0.10 4.40 25.55
CA GLY A 68 -0.78 3.30 25.91
C GLY A 68 -0.30 2.01 25.24
N SER A 69 -0.79 0.86 25.70
CA SER A 69 -0.46 -0.43 25.10
C SER A 69 -1.52 -0.81 24.05
N ASN A 70 -1.64 -0.02 22.99
CA ASN A 70 -2.69 -0.20 21.98
C ASN A 70 -2.11 -0.27 20.56
N TRP A 71 -2.84 -0.94 19.70
CA TRP A 71 -2.62 -0.97 18.27
C TRP A 71 -3.40 0.17 17.60
N HIS A 72 -2.78 0.80 16.61
CA HIS A 72 -3.37 1.86 15.80
C HIS A 72 -3.48 1.38 14.37
N HIS A 73 -4.69 1.29 13.89
CA HIS A 73 -5.02 0.79 12.56
C HIS A 73 -5.28 1.94 11.59
N GLY A 74 -4.91 1.74 10.32
CA GLY A 74 -5.20 2.67 9.25
C GLY A 74 -4.98 2.09 7.88
N ARG A 75 -5.52 2.80 6.87
CA ARG A 75 -5.41 2.47 5.45
C ARG A 75 -4.82 3.63 4.66
N THR A 76 -4.57 3.37 3.39
CA THR A 76 -4.08 4.39 2.44
C THR A 76 -5.22 5.19 1.81
N THR A 77 -4.87 6.33 1.17
CA THR A 77 -5.81 7.14 0.39
C THR A 77 -6.27 6.44 -0.88
N LEU A 78 -5.38 5.73 -1.56
CA LEU A 78 -5.65 5.02 -2.80
C LEU A 78 -5.73 3.51 -2.58
N GLY A 79 -6.57 2.86 -3.38
CA GLY A 79 -6.72 1.42 -3.44
C GLY A 79 -7.04 0.93 -4.84
N PHE A 80 -7.48 -0.33 -4.96
CA PHE A 80 -7.67 -0.99 -6.23
C PHE A 80 -8.61 -2.20 -6.11
N THR A 81 -9.18 -2.63 -7.24
CA THR A 81 -9.92 -3.90 -7.37
C THR A 81 -9.13 -4.92 -8.19
N THR A 82 -8.37 -4.46 -9.17
CA THR A 82 -7.62 -5.29 -10.13
C THR A 82 -6.18 -4.82 -10.25
N GLY A 83 -5.34 -5.54 -10.95
CA GLY A 83 -3.94 -5.18 -11.20
C GLY A 83 -2.95 -5.88 -10.28
N LYS A 84 -1.67 -5.55 -10.45
CA LYS A 84 -0.56 -6.03 -9.64
C LYS A 84 0.16 -4.84 -9.03
N TRP A 85 0.16 -4.77 -7.71
CA TRP A 85 0.56 -3.61 -6.95
C TRP A 85 1.71 -3.91 -6.01
N TYR A 86 2.61 -2.95 -5.82
CA TYR A 86 3.76 -3.05 -4.94
C TYR A 86 3.92 -1.78 -4.12
N TRP A 87 4.28 -1.96 -2.86
CA TRP A 87 4.68 -0.90 -1.93
C TRP A 87 5.69 -1.43 -0.94
N GLU A 88 6.38 -0.52 -0.28
CA GLU A 88 7.37 -0.84 0.75
C GLU A 88 7.00 -0.19 2.08
N VAL A 89 7.43 -0.81 3.16
CA VAL A 89 7.24 -0.31 4.52
C VAL A 89 8.51 -0.54 5.32
N THR A 90 8.98 0.50 6.02
CA THR A 90 10.11 0.43 6.94
C THR A 90 9.59 0.58 8.37
N PRO A 91 9.56 -0.50 9.18
CA PRO A 91 9.11 -0.48 10.56
C PRO A 91 10.23 -0.11 11.54
N THR A 92 9.84 0.45 12.70
CA THR A 92 10.73 0.62 13.86
C THR A 92 10.19 -0.12 15.09
N GLY A 93 9.64 -1.31 14.94
CA GLY A 93 9.12 -2.09 16.06
C GLY A 93 7.92 -2.94 15.69
N ASN A 94 7.04 -3.17 16.67
CA ASN A 94 5.89 -4.05 16.46
C ASN A 94 4.87 -3.40 15.53
N ALA A 95 4.59 -4.10 14.45
CA ALA A 95 3.68 -3.66 13.41
C ALA A 95 3.04 -4.87 12.71
N MET A 96 1.93 -4.60 12.06
CA MET A 96 1.29 -5.50 11.11
C MET A 96 1.10 -4.74 9.80
N ILE A 97 1.43 -5.38 8.70
CA ILE A 97 1.48 -4.76 7.37
C ILE A 97 0.74 -5.68 6.41
N GLY A 98 -0.15 -5.13 5.60
CA GLY A 98 -0.88 -5.95 4.64
C GLY A 98 -1.90 -5.19 3.81
N ILE A 99 -3.02 -5.83 3.57
CA ILE A 99 -4.10 -5.35 2.72
C ILE A 99 -5.46 -5.64 3.35
N GLU A 100 -6.42 -4.76 3.11
CA GLU A 100 -7.76 -4.90 3.67
C GLU A 100 -8.82 -4.39 2.68
N PRO A 101 -9.99 -5.08 2.58
CA PRO A 101 -11.16 -4.54 1.90
C PRO A 101 -11.70 -3.29 2.57
N THR A 102 -12.13 -2.31 1.81
CA THR A 102 -12.73 -1.07 2.36
C THR A 102 -14.11 -1.27 2.97
N SER A 103 -14.74 -2.43 2.74
CA SER A 103 -15.99 -2.82 3.40
C SER A 103 -15.82 -3.16 4.88
N GLU A 104 -14.59 -3.40 5.33
CA GLU A 104 -14.30 -3.72 6.72
C GLU A 104 -14.32 -2.47 7.60
N ASN A 105 -14.73 -2.70 8.86
CA ASN A 105 -14.80 -1.61 9.83
C ASN A 105 -13.39 -1.25 10.31
N ILE A 106 -12.97 0.00 10.06
CA ILE A 106 -11.65 0.50 10.46
C ILE A 106 -11.45 0.55 11.99
N ASP A 107 -12.53 0.63 12.78
CA ASP A 107 -12.48 0.65 14.24
C ASP A 107 -12.30 -0.75 14.86
N ARG A 108 -11.78 -1.70 14.11
CA ARG A 108 -11.42 -3.04 14.60
C ARG A 108 -9.91 -3.17 14.70
N GLU A 109 -9.48 -4.08 15.55
CA GLU A 109 -8.11 -4.54 15.52
C GLU A 109 -7.86 -5.31 14.21
N PHE A 110 -6.86 -4.91 13.45
CA PHE A 110 -6.55 -5.42 12.11
C PHE A 110 -6.45 -6.97 12.07
N PHE A 111 -5.95 -7.58 13.12
CA PHE A 111 -5.81 -9.04 13.23
C PHE A 111 -7.12 -9.80 13.58
N ASN A 112 -8.19 -9.10 13.93
CA ASN A 112 -9.50 -9.70 14.17
C ASN A 112 -10.41 -9.66 12.95
N ASP A 113 -9.89 -9.24 11.82
CA ASP A 113 -10.66 -9.12 10.61
C ASP A 113 -10.61 -10.39 9.75
N SER A 114 -11.78 -10.91 9.40
CA SER A 114 -11.92 -12.11 8.59
C SER A 114 -11.61 -11.90 7.09
N SER A 115 -11.33 -10.67 6.68
CA SER A 115 -11.16 -10.33 5.26
C SER A 115 -9.79 -9.71 4.95
N SER A 116 -8.95 -9.49 5.96
CA SER A 116 -7.62 -8.90 5.80
C SER A 116 -6.54 -9.95 5.53
N GLY A 117 -5.44 -9.50 4.93
CA GLY A 117 -4.21 -10.27 4.79
C GLY A 117 -3.04 -9.49 5.34
N LEU A 118 -2.38 -10.00 6.36
CA LEU A 118 -1.31 -9.28 7.05
C LEU A 118 -0.13 -10.17 7.41
N ALA A 119 1.04 -9.55 7.52
CA ALA A 119 2.22 -10.12 8.17
C ALA A 119 2.59 -9.28 9.39
N SER A 120 2.98 -9.94 10.49
CA SER A 120 3.50 -9.30 11.70
C SER A 120 5.01 -9.41 11.79
N ARG A 121 5.64 -8.58 12.64
CA ARG A 121 7.07 -8.60 12.91
C ARG A 121 7.58 -9.98 13.32
N ASP A 122 6.82 -10.69 14.14
CA ASP A 122 7.22 -11.98 14.72
C ASP A 122 7.06 -13.16 13.74
N GLY A 123 6.97 -12.87 12.42
CA GLY A 123 6.79 -13.89 11.38
C GLY A 123 5.44 -14.60 11.43
N TRP A 124 4.45 -13.99 12.08
CA TRP A 124 3.08 -14.48 12.12
C TRP A 124 2.30 -13.87 10.94
N ILE A 125 1.63 -14.73 10.19
CA ILE A 125 0.89 -14.34 9.00
C ILE A 125 -0.55 -14.80 9.16
N GLN A 126 -1.47 -13.88 8.97
CA GLN A 126 -2.90 -14.11 9.04
C GLN A 126 -3.59 -13.72 7.73
N PHE A 127 -4.53 -14.54 7.32
CA PHE A 127 -5.44 -14.25 6.21
C PHE A 127 -6.85 -14.65 6.58
N GLU A 128 -7.80 -13.76 6.28
CA GLU A 128 -9.22 -14.02 6.43
C GLU A 128 -9.57 -14.50 7.85
N GLY A 129 -8.95 -13.90 8.88
CA GLY A 129 -9.17 -14.22 10.28
C GLY A 129 -8.51 -15.51 10.76
N ASN A 130 -7.74 -16.19 9.91
CA ASN A 130 -7.04 -17.41 10.28
C ASN A 130 -5.54 -17.19 10.26
N GLU A 131 -4.85 -17.65 11.30
CA GLU A 131 -3.40 -17.79 11.23
C GLU A 131 -3.08 -18.87 10.20
N VAL A 132 -2.36 -18.48 9.14
CA VAL A 132 -1.96 -19.42 8.09
C VAL A 132 -0.55 -19.92 8.26
N VAL A 133 0.29 -19.13 8.95
CA VAL A 133 1.68 -19.50 9.25
C VAL A 133 2.16 -18.75 10.48
N SER A 134 2.99 -19.44 11.29
CA SER A 134 3.82 -18.85 12.34
C SER A 134 5.29 -19.24 12.13
N GLY A 135 6.21 -18.44 12.67
CA GLY A 135 7.65 -18.73 12.63
C GLY A 135 8.30 -18.52 11.27
N GLN A 136 7.76 -17.61 10.43
CA GLN A 136 8.47 -17.09 9.27
C GLN A 136 9.62 -16.18 9.72
N SER A 137 10.45 -15.73 8.76
CA SER A 137 11.53 -14.81 9.08
C SER A 137 10.98 -13.52 9.68
N ASP A 138 11.42 -13.21 10.90
CA ASP A 138 11.16 -11.94 11.55
C ASP A 138 11.87 -10.83 10.77
N TRP A 139 11.28 -9.63 10.77
CA TRP A 139 12.00 -8.45 10.32
C TRP A 139 12.56 -7.66 11.51
N SER A 140 13.61 -6.92 11.27
CA SER A 140 14.26 -6.04 12.23
C SER A 140 13.84 -4.58 11.99
N ASP A 141 14.08 -3.73 12.99
CA ASP A 141 13.89 -2.29 12.84
C ASP A 141 14.76 -1.76 11.70
N GLY A 142 14.14 -1.05 10.78
CA GLY A 142 14.82 -0.49 9.61
C GLY A 142 14.92 -1.41 8.40
N ASP A 143 14.46 -2.66 8.48
CA ASP A 143 14.34 -3.50 7.28
C ASP A 143 13.30 -2.92 6.31
N THR A 144 13.54 -3.09 5.02
CA THR A 144 12.56 -2.77 3.98
C THR A 144 11.65 -3.98 3.74
N ILE A 145 10.37 -3.83 4.09
CA ILE A 145 9.34 -4.84 3.87
C ILE A 145 8.61 -4.52 2.58
N GLY A 146 8.90 -5.29 1.52
CA GLY A 146 8.18 -5.20 0.25
C GLY A 146 6.89 -6.01 0.30
N VAL A 147 5.77 -5.41 -0.09
CA VAL A 147 4.49 -6.11 -0.23
C VAL A 147 4.05 -6.04 -1.69
N ALA A 148 3.84 -7.21 -2.30
CA ALA A 148 3.33 -7.32 -3.66
C ALA A 148 2.00 -8.06 -3.66
N PHE A 149 0.94 -7.42 -4.17
CA PHE A 149 -0.39 -8.00 -4.22
C PHE A 149 -0.93 -8.07 -5.65
N ASN A 150 -1.31 -9.28 -6.06
CA ASN A 150 -1.98 -9.51 -7.33
C ASN A 150 -3.50 -9.52 -7.10
N ALA A 151 -4.16 -8.38 -7.31
CA ALA A 151 -5.59 -8.25 -7.10
C ALA A 151 -6.43 -9.05 -8.11
N ASN A 152 -5.85 -9.54 -9.20
CA ASN A 152 -6.58 -10.33 -10.19
C ASN A 152 -6.86 -11.78 -9.71
N ASN A 153 -6.02 -12.30 -8.82
CA ASN A 153 -6.14 -13.67 -8.31
C ASN A 153 -6.00 -13.80 -6.79
N GLY A 154 -5.74 -12.70 -6.07
CA GLY A 154 -5.63 -12.70 -4.62
C GLY A 154 -4.27 -13.10 -4.04
N THR A 155 -3.25 -13.37 -4.86
CA THR A 155 -1.93 -13.74 -4.33
C THR A 155 -1.22 -12.53 -3.73
N ILE A 156 -0.70 -12.68 -2.52
CA ILE A 156 0.14 -11.70 -1.83
C ILE A 156 1.53 -12.28 -1.59
N TYR A 157 2.55 -11.42 -1.66
CA TYR A 157 3.95 -11.76 -1.41
C TYR A 157 4.52 -10.74 -0.42
N PHE A 158 5.31 -11.24 0.54
CA PHE A 158 6.08 -10.43 1.46
C PHE A 158 7.57 -10.66 1.24
N TYR A 159 8.31 -9.58 1.11
CA TYR A 159 9.75 -9.55 0.92
C TYR A 159 10.40 -8.86 2.11
N ILE A 160 11.57 -9.32 2.52
CA ILE A 160 12.42 -8.64 3.50
C ILE A 160 13.73 -8.31 2.78
N ASN A 161 14.06 -7.03 2.68
CA ASN A 161 15.27 -6.53 2.00
C ASN A 161 15.42 -7.16 0.60
N GLY A 162 14.35 -7.11 -0.20
CA GLY A 162 14.29 -7.64 -1.56
C GLY A 162 14.21 -9.17 -1.68
N SER A 163 14.35 -9.92 -0.60
CA SER A 163 14.26 -11.38 -0.60
C SER A 163 12.86 -11.85 -0.26
N LEU A 164 12.27 -12.74 -1.08
CA LEU A 164 10.96 -13.33 -0.81
C LEU A 164 10.99 -14.10 0.52
N SER A 165 10.18 -13.67 1.47
CA SER A 165 10.00 -14.33 2.75
C SER A 165 8.79 -15.26 2.73
N TYR A 166 7.64 -14.76 2.22
CA TYR A 166 6.40 -15.54 2.22
C TYR A 166 5.47 -15.17 1.07
N SER A 167 4.65 -16.13 0.65
CA SER A 167 3.54 -15.90 -0.29
C SER A 167 2.31 -16.69 0.10
N TYR A 168 1.13 -16.13 -0.20
CA TYR A 168 -0.15 -16.78 0.07
C TYR A 168 -1.17 -16.48 -1.04
N ASP A 169 -1.93 -17.50 -1.43
CA ASP A 169 -3.06 -17.37 -2.36
C ASP A 169 -4.34 -17.22 -1.55
N SER A 170 -4.80 -15.98 -1.41
CA SER A 170 -6.03 -15.65 -0.68
C SER A 170 -7.26 -15.72 -1.60
N THR A 171 -8.44 -15.74 -0.97
CA THR A 171 -9.71 -15.61 -1.71
C THR A 171 -10.05 -14.15 -2.02
N MET A 172 -9.23 -13.19 -1.62
CA MET A 172 -9.39 -11.76 -1.88
C MET A 172 -9.25 -11.42 -3.37
N SER A 173 -10.24 -11.82 -4.16
CA SER A 173 -10.27 -11.65 -5.61
C SER A 173 -10.58 -10.22 -6.05
N ASN A 174 -10.61 -10.02 -7.37
CA ASN A 174 -10.88 -8.75 -8.05
C ASN A 174 -12.29 -8.14 -7.84
N SER A 175 -13.15 -8.79 -7.06
CA SER A 175 -14.54 -8.32 -6.83
C SER A 175 -14.68 -7.28 -5.72
N VAL A 176 -13.64 -7.06 -4.89
CA VAL A 176 -13.68 -6.16 -3.74
C VAL A 176 -12.61 -5.09 -3.85
N PHE A 177 -12.98 -3.85 -3.56
CA PHE A 177 -12.01 -2.75 -3.49
C PHE A 177 -11.18 -2.85 -2.22
N LYS A 178 -9.88 -2.76 -2.36
CA LYS A 178 -8.90 -2.98 -1.29
C LYS A 178 -7.92 -1.84 -1.22
N LYS A 179 -7.41 -1.60 -0.02
CA LYS A 179 -6.32 -0.64 0.25
C LYS A 179 -5.20 -1.32 1.01
N PRO A 180 -3.95 -0.93 0.82
CA PRO A 180 -2.90 -1.21 1.80
C PRO A 180 -3.35 -0.76 3.18
N ALA A 181 -3.12 -1.62 4.16
CA ALA A 181 -3.52 -1.42 5.53
C ALA A 181 -2.38 -1.73 6.49
N TYR A 182 -2.45 -1.17 7.69
CA TYR A 182 -1.43 -1.37 8.71
C TYR A 182 -2.02 -1.30 10.11
N SER A 183 -1.35 -1.93 11.04
CA SER A 183 -1.46 -1.63 12.47
C SER A 183 -0.08 -1.39 13.03
N VAL A 184 0.08 -0.31 13.78
CA VAL A 184 1.31 0.02 14.49
C VAL A 184 1.06 0.04 15.99
N TYR A 185 1.92 -0.63 16.76
CA TYR A 185 1.80 -0.64 18.21
C TYR A 185 2.36 0.66 18.79
N SER A 186 1.77 1.13 19.88
CA SER A 186 2.14 2.37 20.57
C SER A 186 3.65 2.51 20.79
N GLY A 187 4.19 3.67 20.44
CA GLY A 187 5.62 3.99 20.58
C GLY A 187 6.47 3.62 19.35
N TRP A 188 5.91 2.95 18.35
CA TRP A 188 6.63 2.54 17.14
C TRP A 188 6.13 3.30 15.91
N THR A 189 6.87 3.22 14.81
CA THR A 189 6.53 3.90 13.55
C THR A 189 6.57 2.95 12.36
N LEU A 190 5.78 3.27 11.33
CA LEU A 190 5.83 2.68 10.02
C LEU A 190 6.03 3.77 8.99
N THR A 191 7.07 3.69 8.17
CA THR A 191 7.29 4.59 7.05
C THR A 191 7.01 3.86 5.74
N PHE A 192 6.13 4.42 4.92
CA PHE A 192 5.68 3.84 3.66
C PHE A 192 6.37 4.48 2.46
N ASN A 193 6.69 3.66 1.48
CA ASN A 193 7.15 4.08 0.16
C ASN A 193 6.19 3.52 -0.90
N PHE A 194 5.44 4.40 -1.57
CA PHE A 194 4.53 4.04 -2.66
C PHE A 194 5.14 4.30 -4.05
N GLY A 195 6.44 4.52 -4.13
CA GLY A 195 7.18 4.63 -5.37
C GLY A 195 7.25 6.03 -6.00
N ALA A 196 6.83 7.09 -5.30
CA ALA A 196 6.87 8.47 -5.82
C ALA A 196 8.29 8.93 -6.19
N ALA A 197 9.29 8.54 -5.42
CA ALA A 197 10.72 8.79 -5.69
C ALA A 197 11.47 7.54 -6.19
N GLY A 198 10.76 6.47 -6.49
CA GLY A 198 11.29 5.14 -6.74
C GLY A 198 11.19 4.26 -5.50
N PHE A 199 11.38 2.96 -5.68
CA PHE A 199 11.44 1.98 -4.61
C PHE A 199 12.88 1.73 -4.17
N ASP A 200 13.07 1.35 -2.91
CA ASP A 200 14.38 0.98 -2.38
C ASP A 200 14.82 -0.39 -2.91
N GLU A 201 13.85 -1.29 -3.10
CA GLU A 201 14.05 -2.62 -3.67
C GLU A 201 13.44 -2.74 -5.07
N THR A 202 13.80 -3.79 -5.80
CA THR A 202 13.24 -4.03 -7.13
C THR A 202 11.88 -4.74 -7.03
N PRO A 203 10.78 -4.10 -7.47
CA PRO A 203 9.47 -4.76 -7.50
C PRO A 203 9.49 -6.03 -8.37
N PRO A 204 8.70 -7.06 -8.04
CA PRO A 204 8.53 -8.22 -8.90
C PRO A 204 8.03 -7.82 -10.29
N THR A 205 8.41 -8.59 -11.31
CA THR A 205 8.04 -8.29 -12.70
C THR A 205 6.52 -8.15 -12.89
N GLY A 206 6.11 -7.01 -13.45
CA GLY A 206 4.71 -6.68 -13.74
C GLY A 206 3.94 -6.08 -12.56
N TYR A 207 4.58 -5.87 -11.42
CA TYR A 207 4.01 -5.09 -10.31
C TYR A 207 4.36 -3.61 -10.47
N GLN A 208 3.46 -2.76 -10.01
CA GLN A 208 3.55 -1.31 -10.20
C GLN A 208 3.22 -0.54 -8.92
N ALA A 209 3.68 0.70 -8.85
CA ALA A 209 3.41 1.64 -7.78
C ALA A 209 1.91 1.94 -7.66
N ILE A 210 1.44 2.18 -6.43
CA ILE A 210 0.05 2.55 -6.17
C ILE A 210 -0.12 4.05 -6.44
N SER A 211 -0.59 4.36 -7.65
CA SER A 211 -0.84 5.73 -8.08
C SER A 211 -2.03 5.82 -9.03
N THR A 212 -2.61 7.01 -9.15
CA THR A 212 -3.71 7.27 -10.10
C THR A 212 -3.25 7.09 -11.55
N GLY A 213 -1.98 7.34 -11.86
CA GLY A 213 -1.38 7.11 -13.18
C GLY A 213 -1.34 5.64 -13.57
N ASN A 214 -1.31 4.73 -12.60
CA ASN A 214 -1.34 3.28 -12.78
C ASN A 214 -2.75 2.68 -12.60
N GLY A 215 -3.77 3.51 -12.39
CA GLY A 215 -5.16 3.08 -12.26
C GLY A 215 -5.64 2.81 -10.83
N ALA A 216 -4.89 3.19 -9.79
CA ALA A 216 -5.40 3.22 -8.43
C ALA A 216 -6.38 4.39 -8.24
N SER A 217 -7.33 4.27 -7.32
CA SER A 217 -8.37 5.26 -7.06
C SER A 217 -8.67 5.43 -5.57
N GLU A 218 -9.43 6.46 -5.22
CA GLU A 218 -9.86 6.69 -3.83
C GLU A 218 -11.00 5.76 -3.38
N SER A 219 -11.77 5.22 -4.29
CA SER A 219 -12.89 4.28 -4.19
C SER A 219 -14.01 4.61 -5.15
#